data_e582552c1f6701370557153f9b38274b
#
_entry.id   e582552c1f6701370557153f9b38274b
#
_cell.length_a   1.000
_cell.length_b   1.000
_cell.length_c   1.000
_cell.angle_alpha   90.00
_cell.angle_beta   90.00
_cell.angle_gamma   90.00
#
_symmetry.space_group_name_H-M   'P 1'
#
loop_
_entity.id
_entity.type
_entity.pdbx_description
1 polymer ?
#
loop_
_entity_poly.entity_id
_entity_poly.type
_entity_poly.pdbx_seq_one_letter_code
_entity_poly.pdbx_strand_id
1 'polypeptide(L)'
;MNKQITLSTFSDELADVRTKKKEFLGQIDRIVPWGKWVEEIRPCYYKGERGNKPYDLELMLRIYMLQNLYDLSDMGTVAEVIDSRAFSEFCGVDSSNQVPDGDTPGRFRHILEENGIQQKLFAEVVQSLTEKGLILKKGTIVDSTIIEAPSSTKNKKNERDPDAHQVKKGNTWHFGYKAH
;
A
#
# COMPACT_ATOMS: atom_id res chain seq x y z
N MET A 1 27.60 1.94 38.00
CA MET A 1 28.32 1.32 36.88
C MET A 1 27.69 1.85 35.59
N ASN A 2 28.40 2.72 34.87
CA ASN A 2 27.94 3.18 33.56
C ASN A 2 28.08 2.01 32.57
N LYS A 3 26.93 1.50 32.10
CA LYS A 3 26.89 0.52 31.00
C LYS A 3 27.38 1.23 29.75
N GLN A 4 28.50 0.84 29.21
CA GLN A 4 28.99 1.38 27.94
C GLN A 4 28.07 0.86 26.85
N ILE A 5 27.25 1.75 26.29
CA ILE A 5 26.32 1.42 25.19
C ILE A 5 27.17 1.34 23.92
N THR A 6 27.28 0.14 23.35
CA THR A 6 27.91 -0.05 22.04
C THR A 6 26.89 0.24 20.94
N LEU A 7 27.37 0.54 19.73
CA LEU A 7 26.49 0.81 18.58
C LEU A 7 25.53 -0.36 18.28
N SER A 8 25.98 -1.59 18.49
CA SER A 8 25.15 -2.81 18.37
C SER A 8 24.06 -2.86 19.43
N THR A 9 24.37 -2.58 20.71
CA THR A 9 23.36 -2.56 21.78
C THR A 9 22.29 -1.49 21.55
N PHE A 10 22.67 -0.31 21.03
CA PHE A 10 21.73 0.73 20.67
C PHE A 10 20.84 0.31 19.48
N SER A 11 21.41 -0.38 18.49
CA SER A 11 20.64 -0.93 17.37
C SER A 11 19.62 -1.96 17.84
N ASP A 12 20.00 -2.84 18.77
CA ASP A 12 19.12 -3.88 19.32
C ASP A 12 18.00 -3.28 20.18
N GLU A 13 18.33 -2.27 21.02
CA GLU A 13 17.31 -1.56 21.80
C GLU A 13 16.28 -0.84 20.93
N LEU A 14 16.70 -0.27 19.78
CA LEU A 14 15.79 0.33 18.81
C LEU A 14 14.95 -0.72 18.05
N ALA A 15 15.45 -1.96 17.88
CA ALA A 15 14.67 -3.03 17.28
C ALA A 15 13.45 -3.40 18.12
N ASP A 16 13.58 -3.37 19.44
CA ASP A 16 12.52 -3.73 20.37
C ASP A 16 11.44 -2.64 20.55
N VAL A 17 11.68 -1.43 20.04
CA VAL A 17 10.70 -0.35 20.14
C VAL A 17 9.44 -0.68 19.32
N ARG A 18 8.33 -0.85 20.03
CA ARG A 18 7.01 -1.04 19.41
C ARG A 18 6.45 0.28 18.95
N THR A 19 6.21 0.40 17.66
CA THR A 19 5.50 1.54 17.06
C THR A 19 4.16 1.07 16.50
N LYS A 20 3.18 1.97 16.39
CA LYS A 20 1.88 1.66 15.77
C LYS A 20 2.05 1.08 14.36
N LYS A 21 3.06 1.55 13.60
CA LYS A 21 3.39 1.05 12.26
C LYS A 21 3.85 -0.42 12.33
N LYS A 22 4.77 -0.78 13.24
CA LYS A 22 5.22 -2.16 13.45
C LYS A 22 4.08 -3.08 13.89
N GLU A 23 3.25 -2.62 14.83
CA GLU A 23 2.09 -3.39 15.30
C GLU A 23 1.10 -3.67 14.18
N PHE A 24 0.79 -2.66 13.36
CA PHE A 24 -0.09 -2.80 12.21
C PHE A 24 0.49 -3.78 11.17
N LEU A 25 1.74 -3.61 10.78
CA LEU A 25 2.40 -4.50 9.84
C LEU A 25 2.52 -5.93 10.38
N GLY A 26 2.75 -6.11 11.67
CA GLY A 26 2.72 -7.43 12.31
C GLY A 26 1.32 -8.08 12.33
N GLN A 27 0.24 -7.29 12.29
CA GLN A 27 -1.11 -7.83 12.09
C GLN A 27 -1.31 -8.27 10.65
N ILE A 28 -0.89 -7.47 9.68
CA ILE A 28 -0.91 -7.83 8.25
C ILE A 28 -0.13 -9.12 8.00
N ASP A 29 1.06 -9.22 8.56
CA ASP A 29 1.92 -10.42 8.43
C ASP A 29 1.21 -11.71 8.87
N ARG A 30 0.41 -11.64 9.92
CA ARG A 30 -0.37 -12.78 10.44
C ARG A 30 -1.65 -13.09 9.65
N ILE A 31 -2.18 -12.13 8.90
CA ILE A 31 -3.42 -12.28 8.15
C ILE A 31 -3.14 -12.83 6.76
N VAL A 32 -2.06 -12.38 6.13
CA VAL A 32 -1.70 -12.71 4.75
C VAL A 32 -1.10 -14.11 4.67
N PRO A 33 -1.62 -14.99 3.83
CA PRO A 33 -1.10 -16.35 3.63
C PRO A 33 0.07 -16.33 2.61
N TRP A 34 1.21 -15.75 3.00
CA TRP A 34 2.37 -15.51 2.12
C TRP A 34 2.78 -16.73 1.29
N GLY A 35 2.91 -17.89 1.93
CA GLY A 35 3.32 -19.12 1.25
C GLY A 35 2.35 -19.53 0.13
N LYS A 36 1.05 -19.42 0.37
CA LYS A 36 0.03 -19.69 -0.66
C LYS A 36 0.15 -18.73 -1.83
N TRP A 37 0.32 -17.45 -1.56
CA TRP A 37 0.45 -16.43 -2.60
C TRP A 37 1.74 -16.60 -3.42
N VAL A 38 2.84 -16.95 -2.75
CA VAL A 38 4.11 -17.28 -3.43
C VAL A 38 3.90 -18.43 -4.42
N GLU A 39 3.23 -19.51 -4.01
CA GLU A 39 2.99 -20.67 -4.89
C GLU A 39 2.05 -20.31 -6.06
N GLU A 40 1.07 -19.45 -5.85
CA GLU A 40 0.15 -19.00 -6.91
C GLU A 40 0.85 -18.11 -7.96
N ILE A 41 1.79 -17.26 -7.54
CA ILE A 41 2.50 -16.34 -8.42
C ILE A 41 3.70 -17.00 -9.10
N ARG A 42 4.32 -17.98 -8.46
CA ARG A 42 5.53 -18.66 -8.95
C ARG A 42 5.50 -19.07 -10.43
N PRO A 43 4.38 -19.60 -11.00
CA PRO A 43 4.34 -19.99 -12.40
C PRO A 43 4.54 -18.85 -13.39
N CYS A 44 4.10 -17.63 -13.05
CA CYS A 44 4.21 -16.44 -13.90
C CYS A 44 5.39 -15.55 -13.54
N TYR A 45 6.07 -15.84 -12.44
CA TYR A 45 7.25 -15.09 -12.03
C TYR A 45 8.50 -15.55 -12.81
N TYR A 46 9.40 -14.60 -13.11
CA TYR A 46 10.61 -14.88 -13.88
C TYR A 46 11.51 -15.92 -13.21
N LYS A 47 11.92 -16.95 -13.96
CA LYS A 47 12.70 -18.08 -13.43
C LYS A 47 14.21 -17.85 -13.36
N GLY A 48 14.70 -16.73 -13.88
CA GLY A 48 16.13 -16.40 -13.82
C GLY A 48 17.02 -17.25 -14.74
N GLU A 49 16.48 -17.76 -15.86
CA GLU A 49 17.24 -18.60 -16.81
C GLU A 49 18.29 -17.82 -17.60
N ARG A 50 18.12 -16.51 -17.74
CA ARG A 50 19.08 -15.59 -18.40
C ARG A 50 19.11 -14.26 -17.68
N GLY A 51 20.31 -13.67 -17.52
CA GLY A 51 20.50 -12.36 -16.88
C GLY A 51 20.58 -12.42 -15.37
N ASN A 52 20.18 -11.33 -14.68
CA ASN A 52 20.22 -11.23 -13.23
C ASN A 52 19.20 -12.18 -12.60
N LYS A 53 19.55 -12.74 -11.44
CA LYS A 53 18.63 -13.53 -10.65
C LYS A 53 17.44 -12.66 -10.21
N PRO A 54 16.21 -13.18 -10.28
CA PRO A 54 15.06 -12.46 -9.75
C PRO A 54 15.19 -12.27 -8.24
N TYR A 55 14.61 -11.21 -7.73
CA TYR A 55 14.44 -11.04 -6.29
C TYR A 55 13.53 -12.13 -5.72
N ASP A 56 13.65 -12.36 -4.42
CA ASP A 56 12.78 -13.29 -3.73
C ASP A 56 11.31 -12.89 -3.90
N LEU A 57 10.45 -13.86 -4.19
CA LEU A 57 9.06 -13.58 -4.54
C LEU A 57 8.25 -13.10 -3.33
N GLU A 58 8.55 -13.59 -2.12
CA GLU A 58 7.89 -13.12 -0.91
C GLU A 58 8.31 -11.69 -0.60
N LEU A 59 9.58 -11.32 -0.79
CA LEU A 59 10.04 -9.94 -0.68
C LEU A 59 9.26 -9.02 -1.65
N MET A 60 9.10 -9.42 -2.90
CA MET A 60 8.36 -8.64 -3.89
C MET A 60 6.88 -8.46 -3.52
N LEU A 61 6.26 -9.50 -2.96
CA LEU A 61 4.90 -9.43 -2.45
C LEU A 61 4.77 -8.49 -1.24
N ARG A 62 5.73 -8.51 -0.33
CA ARG A 62 5.77 -7.62 0.84
C ARG A 62 5.93 -6.17 0.43
N ILE A 63 6.80 -5.88 -0.54
CA ILE A 63 6.97 -4.55 -1.14
C ILE A 63 5.66 -4.10 -1.82
N TYR A 64 5.04 -4.96 -2.62
CA TYR A 64 3.75 -4.68 -3.25
C TYR A 64 2.63 -4.41 -2.23
N MET A 65 2.61 -5.14 -1.13
CA MET A 65 1.66 -4.90 -0.03
C MET A 65 1.89 -3.52 0.60
N LEU A 66 3.13 -3.13 0.89
CA LEU A 66 3.45 -1.81 1.42
C LEU A 66 3.03 -0.70 0.48
N GLN A 67 3.27 -0.87 -0.83
CA GLN A 67 2.85 0.07 -1.86
C GLN A 67 1.35 0.35 -1.81
N ASN A 68 0.53 -0.70 -1.69
CA ASN A 68 -0.92 -0.56 -1.63
C ASN A 68 -1.42 -0.04 -0.28
N LEU A 69 -0.82 -0.45 0.84
CA LEU A 69 -1.24 -0.04 2.18
C LEU A 69 -0.95 1.44 2.48
N TYR A 70 0.09 2.00 1.85
CA TYR A 70 0.56 3.37 2.13
C TYR A 70 0.46 4.29 0.92
N ASP A 71 -0.16 3.83 -0.18
CA ASP A 71 -0.33 4.59 -1.43
C ASP A 71 0.97 5.19 -1.96
N LEU A 72 2.01 4.35 -2.04
CA LEU A 72 3.35 4.77 -2.44
C LEU A 72 3.61 4.54 -3.92
N SER A 73 4.36 5.43 -4.56
CA SER A 73 4.91 5.20 -5.89
C SER A 73 5.97 4.08 -5.87
N ASP A 74 6.31 3.53 -7.04
CA ASP A 74 7.31 2.45 -7.16
C ASP A 74 8.65 2.87 -6.51
N MET A 75 9.19 4.01 -6.88
CA MET A 75 10.42 4.54 -6.29
C MET A 75 10.25 4.96 -4.82
N GLY A 76 9.11 5.53 -4.45
CA GLY A 76 8.81 5.91 -3.07
C GLY A 76 8.77 4.70 -2.15
N THR A 77 8.24 3.57 -2.62
CA THR A 77 8.19 2.33 -1.83
C THR A 77 9.61 1.81 -1.54
N VAL A 78 10.47 1.80 -2.55
CA VAL A 78 11.88 1.38 -2.40
C VAL A 78 12.62 2.29 -1.41
N ALA A 79 12.47 3.60 -1.55
CA ALA A 79 13.08 4.57 -0.63
C ALA A 79 12.59 4.36 0.81
N GLU A 80 11.29 4.20 1.01
CA GLU A 80 10.70 3.94 2.34
C GLU A 80 11.13 2.60 2.94
N VAL A 81 11.34 1.55 2.14
CA VAL A 81 11.88 0.26 2.61
C VAL A 81 13.31 0.42 3.10
N ILE A 82 14.10 1.30 2.49
CA ILE A 82 15.48 1.59 2.92
C ILE A 82 15.48 2.47 4.19
N ASP A 83 14.66 3.51 4.24
CA ASP A 83 14.70 4.52 5.28
C ASP A 83 13.89 4.15 6.53
N SER A 84 12.82 3.36 6.37
CA SER A 84 11.92 2.98 7.46
C SER A 84 12.26 1.62 8.05
N ARG A 85 12.76 1.59 9.29
CA ARG A 85 13.02 0.35 10.00
C ARG A 85 11.81 -0.60 10.07
N ALA A 86 10.61 -0.06 10.23
CA ALA A 86 9.39 -0.87 10.24
C ALA A 86 9.12 -1.56 8.90
N PHE A 87 9.48 -0.91 7.79
CA PHE A 87 9.32 -1.46 6.46
C PHE A 87 10.42 -2.46 6.13
N SER A 88 11.69 -2.17 6.48
CA SER A 88 12.78 -3.15 6.31
C SER A 88 12.52 -4.43 7.10
N GLU A 89 12.09 -4.32 8.37
CA GLU A 89 11.73 -5.48 9.19
C GLU A 89 10.54 -6.27 8.59
N PHE A 90 9.50 -5.58 8.12
CA PHE A 90 8.37 -6.23 7.46
C PHE A 90 8.77 -6.95 6.17
N CYS A 91 9.69 -6.37 5.39
CA CYS A 91 10.22 -6.97 4.17
C CYS A 91 11.29 -8.05 4.43
N GLY A 92 11.79 -8.18 5.66
CA GLY A 92 12.86 -9.10 6.00
C GLY A 92 14.20 -8.73 5.37
N VAL A 93 14.48 -7.42 5.21
CA VAL A 93 15.73 -6.92 4.63
C VAL A 93 16.58 -6.25 5.70
N ASP A 94 17.87 -6.63 5.75
CA ASP A 94 18.84 -6.13 6.72
C ASP A 94 19.78 -5.08 6.10
N SER A 95 19.84 -5.01 4.79
CA SER A 95 20.69 -4.06 4.06
C SER A 95 20.06 -3.56 2.77
N SER A 96 20.46 -2.36 2.33
CA SER A 96 19.99 -1.75 1.09
C SER A 96 20.26 -2.58 -0.17
N ASN A 97 21.29 -3.45 -0.13
CA ASN A 97 21.63 -4.32 -1.26
C ASN A 97 20.58 -5.41 -1.54
N GLN A 98 19.72 -5.69 -0.58
CA GLN A 98 18.63 -6.67 -0.70
C GLN A 98 17.36 -6.04 -1.29
N VAL A 99 17.27 -4.71 -1.27
CA VAL A 99 16.11 -3.97 -1.78
C VAL A 99 16.22 -3.84 -3.30
N PRO A 100 15.14 -4.10 -4.06
CA PRO A 100 15.15 -3.95 -5.51
C PRO A 100 15.32 -2.49 -5.93
N ASP A 101 15.71 -2.28 -7.20
CA ASP A 101 15.70 -0.96 -7.82
C ASP A 101 14.27 -0.40 -7.98
N GLY A 102 14.17 0.91 -8.24
CA GLY A 102 12.88 1.61 -8.30
C GLY A 102 11.94 1.15 -9.43
N ASP A 103 12.46 0.50 -10.49
CA ASP A 103 11.64 0.01 -11.59
C ASP A 103 11.09 -1.40 -11.36
N THR A 104 11.75 -2.17 -10.51
CA THR A 104 11.40 -3.57 -10.25
C THR A 104 10.01 -3.75 -9.63
N PRO A 105 9.55 -2.94 -8.66
CA PRO A 105 8.18 -3.02 -8.15
C PRO A 105 7.11 -2.81 -9.24
N GLY A 106 7.34 -1.87 -10.16
CA GLY A 106 6.45 -1.63 -11.31
C GLY A 106 6.35 -2.83 -12.24
N ARG A 107 7.48 -3.46 -12.57
CA ARG A 107 7.50 -4.69 -13.38
C ARG A 107 6.77 -5.84 -12.69
N PHE A 108 6.96 -6.00 -11.39
CA PHE A 108 6.24 -7.01 -10.61
C PHE A 108 4.73 -6.77 -10.62
N ARG A 109 4.29 -5.53 -10.43
CA ARG A 109 2.88 -5.17 -10.51
C ARG A 109 2.27 -5.53 -11.87
N HIS A 110 2.97 -5.24 -12.97
CA HIS A 110 2.51 -5.63 -14.31
C HIS A 110 2.35 -7.14 -14.47
N ILE A 111 3.26 -7.95 -13.92
CA ILE A 111 3.10 -9.41 -13.90
C ILE A 111 1.80 -9.82 -13.21
N LEU A 112 1.49 -9.21 -12.06
CA LEU A 112 0.26 -9.51 -11.31
C LEU A 112 -1.00 -9.06 -12.08
N GLU A 113 -0.94 -7.91 -12.76
CA GLU A 113 -2.03 -7.36 -13.58
C GLU A 113 -2.32 -8.25 -14.79
N GLU A 114 -1.30 -8.55 -15.58
CA GLU A 114 -1.43 -9.37 -16.78
C GLU A 114 -1.98 -10.78 -16.52
N ASN A 115 -1.73 -11.31 -15.34
CA ASN A 115 -2.20 -12.64 -14.93
C ASN A 115 -3.49 -12.59 -14.08
N GLY A 116 -4.07 -11.41 -13.85
CA GLY A 116 -5.30 -11.24 -13.07
C GLY A 116 -5.19 -11.66 -11.61
N ILE A 117 -3.97 -11.68 -11.06
CA ILE A 117 -3.69 -12.17 -9.71
C ILE A 117 -4.12 -11.16 -8.65
N GLN A 118 -4.04 -9.86 -8.94
CA GLN A 118 -4.39 -8.82 -7.98
C GLN A 118 -5.79 -8.98 -7.38
N GLN A 119 -6.80 -9.24 -8.23
CA GLN A 119 -8.17 -9.42 -7.80
C GLN A 119 -8.33 -10.64 -6.89
N LYS A 120 -7.59 -11.72 -7.18
CA LYS A 120 -7.61 -12.94 -6.35
C LYS A 120 -7.00 -12.66 -4.98
N LEU A 121 -5.82 -12.06 -4.93
CA LEU A 121 -5.16 -11.71 -3.67
C LEU A 121 -6.04 -10.80 -2.81
N PHE A 122 -6.66 -9.79 -3.43
CA PHE A 122 -7.58 -8.90 -2.74
C PHE A 122 -8.81 -9.65 -2.20
N ALA A 123 -9.44 -10.50 -3.01
CA ALA A 123 -10.58 -11.29 -2.58
C ALA A 123 -10.26 -12.22 -1.40
N GLU A 124 -9.06 -12.83 -1.39
CA GLU A 124 -8.61 -13.68 -0.30
C GLU A 124 -8.39 -12.91 1.01
N VAL A 125 -7.82 -11.69 0.94
CA VAL A 125 -7.68 -10.83 2.11
C VAL A 125 -9.06 -10.46 2.66
N VAL A 126 -9.98 -10.02 1.79
CA VAL A 126 -11.36 -9.68 2.19
C VAL A 126 -12.06 -10.87 2.83
N GLN A 127 -11.90 -12.06 2.25
CA GLN A 127 -12.46 -13.29 2.82
C GLN A 127 -11.86 -13.58 4.19
N SER A 128 -10.54 -13.57 4.34
CA SER A 128 -9.85 -13.81 5.61
C SER A 128 -10.28 -12.82 6.70
N LEU A 129 -10.39 -11.54 6.36
CA LEU A 129 -10.86 -10.51 7.29
C LEU A 129 -12.33 -10.72 7.67
N THR A 130 -13.15 -11.17 6.72
CA THR A 130 -14.57 -11.47 6.95
C THR A 130 -14.74 -12.65 7.90
N GLU A 131 -14.00 -13.74 7.67
CA GLU A 131 -14.02 -14.94 8.52
C GLU A 131 -13.56 -14.65 9.94
N LYS A 132 -12.60 -13.76 10.10
CA LYS A 132 -12.11 -13.29 11.42
C LYS A 132 -13.01 -12.23 12.07
N GLY A 133 -14.12 -11.85 11.43
CA GLY A 133 -15.05 -10.84 11.95
C GLY A 133 -14.47 -9.41 12.00
N LEU A 134 -13.39 -9.13 11.25
CA LEU A 134 -12.72 -7.84 11.21
C LEU A 134 -13.36 -6.86 10.22
N ILE A 135 -14.23 -7.33 9.33
CA ILE A 135 -15.02 -6.49 8.42
C ILE A 135 -16.43 -6.35 8.99
N LEU A 136 -16.85 -5.12 9.23
CA LEU A 136 -18.21 -4.81 9.61
C LEU A 136 -19.14 -5.03 8.42
N LYS A 137 -19.97 -6.08 8.47
CA LYS A 137 -20.97 -6.38 7.43
C LYS A 137 -22.22 -5.49 7.49
N LYS A 138 -22.34 -4.62 8.47
CA LYS A 138 -23.48 -3.72 8.67
C LYS A 138 -23.06 -2.28 8.51
N GLY A 139 -23.68 -1.62 7.55
CA GLY A 139 -23.55 -0.20 7.25
C GLY A 139 -22.76 0.04 5.95
N THR A 140 -23.46 0.52 4.95
CA THR A 140 -22.82 1.12 3.78
C THR A 140 -22.44 2.54 4.17
N ILE A 141 -21.14 2.83 4.33
CA ILE A 141 -20.69 4.21 4.39
C ILE A 141 -20.78 4.72 2.96
N VAL A 142 -21.89 5.38 2.64
CA VAL A 142 -22.02 6.15 1.40
C VAL A 142 -21.39 7.51 1.69
N ASP A 143 -20.10 7.64 1.42
CA ASP A 143 -19.48 8.96 1.43
C ASP A 143 -19.79 9.64 0.10
N SER A 144 -20.50 10.74 0.18
CA SER A 144 -20.82 11.54 -1.00
C SER A 144 -19.62 12.40 -1.35
N THR A 145 -18.98 12.11 -2.47
CA THR A 145 -17.90 12.94 -3.01
C THR A 145 -18.47 14.19 -3.66
N ILE A 146 -17.93 15.35 -3.30
CA ILE A 146 -18.24 16.62 -3.96
C ILE A 146 -17.23 16.79 -5.09
N ILE A 147 -17.70 16.81 -6.33
CA ILE A 147 -16.89 17.14 -7.50
C ILE A 147 -17.08 18.64 -7.74
N GLU A 148 -16.02 19.41 -7.54
CA GLU A 148 -16.08 20.86 -7.73
C GLU A 148 -16.24 21.21 -9.20
N ALA A 149 -17.20 22.07 -9.50
CA ALA A 149 -17.41 22.67 -10.83
C ALA A 149 -16.82 24.08 -10.86
N PRO A 150 -16.35 24.56 -12.02
CA PRO A 150 -15.85 25.93 -12.15
C PRO A 150 -16.94 26.93 -11.76
N SER A 151 -16.67 27.73 -10.73
CA SER A 151 -17.58 28.80 -10.30
C SER A 151 -17.56 30.02 -11.20
N SER A 152 -16.65 30.06 -12.19
CA SER A 152 -16.43 31.18 -13.09
C SER A 152 -17.54 31.26 -14.15
N THR A 153 -18.10 32.46 -14.35
CA THR A 153 -19.03 32.79 -15.46
C THR A 153 -18.32 33.30 -16.71
N LYS A 154 -16.98 33.25 -16.77
CA LYS A 154 -16.15 33.71 -17.92
C LYS A 154 -16.12 32.68 -19.06
N ASN A 155 -17.21 32.01 -19.33
CA ASN A 155 -17.37 31.12 -20.48
C ASN A 155 -18.14 31.83 -21.59
N LYS A 156 -18.23 31.24 -22.81
CA LYS A 156 -18.93 31.82 -23.96
C LYS A 156 -20.40 32.18 -23.69
N LYS A 157 -21.04 31.53 -22.71
CA LYS A 157 -22.46 31.72 -22.37
C LYS A 157 -22.69 32.67 -21.19
N ASN A 158 -21.63 33.09 -20.49
CA ASN A 158 -21.69 33.85 -19.23
C ASN A 158 -22.59 33.24 -18.14
N GLU A 159 -22.76 31.93 -18.15
CA GLU A 159 -23.63 31.19 -17.23
C GLU A 159 -22.83 30.15 -16.45
N ARG A 160 -23.26 29.89 -15.22
CA ARG A 160 -22.76 28.74 -14.44
C ARG A 160 -23.39 27.47 -14.96
N ASP A 161 -22.76 26.34 -14.71
CA ASP A 161 -23.33 25.04 -15.05
C ASP A 161 -24.68 24.85 -14.33
N PRO A 162 -25.77 24.65 -15.07
CA PRO A 162 -27.13 24.54 -14.50
C PRO A 162 -27.32 23.28 -13.65
N ASP A 163 -26.50 22.24 -13.86
CA ASP A 163 -26.58 20.97 -13.12
C ASP A 163 -25.72 20.95 -11.85
N ALA A 164 -24.88 21.96 -11.66
CA ALA A 164 -24.06 22.11 -10.47
C ALA A 164 -24.76 22.94 -9.40
N HIS A 165 -24.73 22.46 -8.16
CA HIS A 165 -25.40 23.09 -7.02
C HIS A 165 -24.42 23.48 -5.92
N GLN A 166 -24.85 24.40 -5.05
CA GLN A 166 -24.09 24.74 -3.85
C GLN A 166 -24.31 23.67 -2.76
N VAL A 167 -23.22 23.11 -2.25
CA VAL A 167 -23.24 22.12 -1.16
C VAL A 167 -22.36 22.62 -0.02
N LYS A 168 -22.84 22.53 1.22
CA LYS A 168 -22.07 22.87 2.41
C LYS A 168 -21.46 21.60 3.01
N LYS A 169 -20.13 21.58 3.16
CA LYS A 169 -19.40 20.51 3.90
C LYS A 169 -18.64 21.17 5.06
N GLY A 170 -19.06 20.89 6.28
CA GLY A 170 -18.55 21.61 7.46
C GLY A 170 -18.89 23.09 7.40
N ASN A 171 -17.89 23.97 7.49
CA ASN A 171 -18.06 25.42 7.38
C ASN A 171 -17.78 26.00 5.98
N THR A 172 -17.48 25.14 4.99
CA THR A 172 -17.12 25.57 3.63
C THR A 172 -18.25 25.27 2.65
N TRP A 173 -18.51 26.23 1.76
CA TRP A 173 -19.44 26.08 0.63
C TRP A 173 -18.66 25.66 -0.61
N HIS A 174 -19.12 24.61 -1.25
CA HIS A 174 -18.60 24.10 -2.52
C HIS A 174 -19.68 24.23 -3.59
N PHE A 175 -19.27 24.61 -4.82
CA PHE A 175 -20.12 24.60 -5.98
C PHE A 175 -19.73 23.43 -6.86
N GLY A 176 -20.64 22.50 -7.13
CA GLY A 176 -20.31 21.29 -7.87
C GLY A 176 -21.41 20.25 -7.85
N TYR A 177 -21.01 19.02 -8.11
CA TYR A 177 -21.89 17.86 -8.17
C TYR A 177 -21.71 17.00 -6.93
N LYS A 178 -22.78 16.38 -6.49
CA LYS A 178 -22.76 15.40 -5.41
C LYS A 178 -22.90 14.00 -6.02
N ALA A 179 -21.81 13.22 -5.99
CA ALA A 179 -21.84 11.81 -6.36
C ALA A 179 -22.21 10.96 -5.12
N HIS A 180 -23.18 10.07 -5.29
CA HIS A 180 -23.60 9.10 -4.28
C HIS A 180 -23.10 7.71 -4.63
#